data_1c0a25970213780365069b5d1780c882
#
_entry.id   1c0a25970213780365069b5d1780c882
#
_cell.length_a   1.000
_cell.length_b   1.000
_cell.length_c   1.000
_cell.angle_alpha   90.00
_cell.angle_beta   90.00
_cell.angle_gamma   90.00
#
_symmetry.space_group_name_H-M   'P 1'
#
loop_
_entity.id
_entity.type
_entity.pdbx_description
1 polymer ?
#
loop_
_entity_poly.entity_id
_entity_poly.type
_entity_poly.pdbx_seq_one_letter_code
_entity_poly.pdbx_strand_id
1 'polypeptide(L)'
;MATSYLLVALAALGTTAQAHFTFARVRQNGEWLEPTRYIRNKTSPYEERASPDTNNNVRLYNFPTYATTDRPESVRCGRDNMAHAADTDILTIRAGDKLEFAHQRSDPEWPQELWNNCPYDRGSCIYADWNPSGVMDLNHKGPFTVHLSKVPNGQGIRSYDGSGDWVKIYSLGLDLRNDSQHPVHWIPWNDQGIPAPFVFNVPKETPAGEYLLRADLVNTGVFEFNFTSFPAQLYPSCLQIRVESDFEGSLPEGIKIPEDLMHESPGMVTSLGMYREEKVDEDYVYPGGKLWTGTNMVVDKPRL
;
A
#
# COMPACT_ATOMS: atom_id res chain seq x y z
N MET A 1 -36.39 26.71 45.75
CA MET A 1 -35.60 25.51 45.44
C MET A 1 -35.33 25.52 43.95
N ALA A 2 -34.16 25.94 43.58
CA ALA A 2 -33.76 26.02 42.17
C ALA A 2 -32.79 24.87 41.91
N THR A 3 -33.20 23.93 41.07
CA THR A 3 -32.41 22.76 40.69
C THR A 3 -31.52 23.15 39.52
N SER A 4 -30.21 23.31 39.77
CA SER A 4 -29.20 23.54 38.73
C SER A 4 -28.91 22.23 38.02
N TYR A 5 -29.26 22.15 36.75
CA TYR A 5 -28.80 21.07 35.85
C TYR A 5 -27.37 21.37 35.39
N LEU A 6 -26.44 20.59 35.92
CA LEU A 6 -25.06 20.59 35.46
C LEU A 6 -25.01 19.83 34.14
N LEU A 7 -24.93 20.55 33.03
CA LEU A 7 -24.62 19.97 31.70
C LEU A 7 -23.14 19.61 31.69
N VAL A 8 -22.85 18.34 31.90
CA VAL A 8 -21.51 17.77 31.59
C VAL A 8 -21.43 17.61 30.06
N ALA A 9 -20.82 18.58 29.41
CA ALA A 9 -20.40 18.41 28.04
C ALA A 9 -19.26 17.40 28.01
N LEU A 10 -19.55 16.14 27.66
CA LEU A 10 -18.53 15.19 27.24
C LEU A 10 -17.95 15.72 25.90
N ALA A 11 -16.83 16.43 26.00
CA ALA A 11 -15.98 16.63 24.84
C ALA A 11 -15.43 15.25 24.47
N ALA A 12 -16.05 14.59 23.51
CA ALA A 12 -15.44 13.48 22.81
C ALA A 12 -14.22 14.06 22.11
N LEU A 13 -13.06 13.91 22.73
CA LEU A 13 -11.77 14.04 22.06
C LEU A 13 -11.72 12.90 21.05
N GLY A 14 -12.30 13.15 19.87
CA GLY A 14 -12.06 12.34 18.70
C GLY A 14 -10.56 12.38 18.45
N THR A 15 -9.83 11.37 18.91
CA THR A 15 -8.52 11.07 18.37
C THR A 15 -8.76 10.82 16.89
N THR A 16 -8.39 11.76 16.04
CA THR A 16 -8.34 11.53 14.61
C THR A 16 -7.32 10.42 14.41
N ALA A 17 -7.80 9.19 14.28
CA ALA A 17 -6.98 8.07 13.85
C ALA A 17 -6.42 8.47 12.47
N GLN A 18 -5.15 8.84 12.44
CA GLN A 18 -4.51 9.21 11.18
C GLN A 18 -4.00 7.92 10.55
N ALA A 19 -4.81 7.36 9.71
CA ALA A 19 -4.53 6.10 9.02
C ALA A 19 -3.63 6.25 7.77
N HIS A 20 -3.18 7.47 7.48
CA HIS A 20 -2.33 7.74 6.30
C HIS A 20 -0.88 7.37 6.58
N PHE A 21 -0.25 6.67 5.62
CA PHE A 21 1.11 6.16 5.75
C PHE A 21 1.82 6.08 4.40
N THR A 22 3.11 5.76 4.41
CA THR A 22 3.90 5.40 3.23
C THR A 22 4.78 4.20 3.54
N PHE A 23 5.11 3.40 2.55
CA PHE A 23 6.18 2.43 2.70
C PHE A 23 7.52 3.15 2.57
N ALA A 24 8.35 3.00 3.58
CA ALA A 24 9.56 3.80 3.73
C ALA A 24 10.85 2.97 3.71
N ARG A 25 10.77 1.69 4.03
CA ARG A 25 11.93 0.82 4.18
C ARG A 25 11.67 -0.57 3.64
N VAL A 26 12.71 -1.20 3.13
CA VAL A 26 12.66 -2.58 2.65
C VAL A 26 13.67 -3.43 3.38
N ARG A 27 13.31 -4.71 3.59
CA ARG A 27 14.17 -5.76 4.10
C ARG A 27 14.41 -6.76 3.01
N GLN A 28 15.67 -7.13 2.78
CA GLN A 28 16.07 -8.15 1.82
C GLN A 28 16.68 -9.33 2.57
N ASN A 29 16.11 -10.51 2.40
CA ASN A 29 16.64 -11.77 2.98
C ASN A 29 16.96 -11.69 4.48
N GLY A 30 16.21 -10.90 5.23
CA GLY A 30 16.37 -10.75 6.67
C GLY A 30 17.19 -9.53 7.12
N GLU A 31 17.72 -8.73 6.21
CA GLU A 31 18.48 -7.51 6.52
C GLU A 31 17.71 -6.25 6.14
N TRP A 32 17.48 -5.34 7.10
CA TRP A 32 16.84 -4.05 6.86
C TRP A 32 17.81 -3.07 6.22
N LEU A 33 17.42 -2.56 5.05
CA LEU A 33 18.18 -1.56 4.31
C LEU A 33 17.86 -0.14 4.82
N GLU A 34 18.64 0.84 4.38
CA GLU A 34 18.43 2.23 4.76
C GLU A 34 17.06 2.75 4.31
N PRO A 35 16.37 3.53 5.15
CA PRO A 35 15.09 4.11 4.78
C PRO A 35 15.17 4.95 3.49
N THR A 36 14.14 4.87 2.66
CA THR A 36 13.95 5.61 1.39
C THR A 36 15.04 5.44 0.33
N ARG A 37 16.14 4.72 0.62
CA ARG A 37 17.29 4.62 -0.28
C ARG A 37 16.93 4.04 -1.65
N TYR A 38 16.09 3.02 -1.68
CA TYR A 38 15.71 2.30 -2.90
C TYR A 38 14.24 2.52 -3.29
N ILE A 39 13.47 3.17 -2.42
CA ILE A 39 12.07 3.50 -2.64
C ILE A 39 12.01 4.94 -3.15
N ARG A 40 11.33 5.17 -4.28
CA ARG A 40 11.10 6.52 -4.77
C ARG A 40 10.38 7.33 -3.73
N ASN A 41 11.04 8.35 -3.23
CA ASN A 41 10.49 9.23 -2.22
C ASN A 41 9.32 10.05 -2.78
N LYS A 42 8.60 10.71 -1.91
CA LYS A 42 7.48 11.58 -2.22
C LYS A 42 7.72 12.94 -1.58
N THR A 43 7.34 13.99 -2.25
CA THR A 43 7.51 15.34 -1.71
C THR A 43 6.29 15.77 -0.90
N SER A 44 6.53 16.61 0.10
CA SER A 44 5.46 17.26 0.86
C SER A 44 5.81 18.75 1.07
N PRO A 45 4.91 19.67 0.77
CA PRO A 45 3.62 19.49 0.11
C PRO A 45 3.79 19.14 -1.37
N TYR A 46 2.90 18.33 -1.92
CA TYR A 46 2.88 18.04 -3.36
C TYR A 46 2.00 19.04 -4.12
N GLU A 47 2.34 19.30 -5.40
CA GLU A 47 1.60 20.24 -6.23
C GLU A 47 0.28 19.66 -6.77
N GLU A 48 0.22 18.36 -6.90
CA GLU A 48 -0.92 17.65 -7.43
C GLU A 48 -2.11 17.74 -6.49
N ARG A 49 -3.27 18.09 -7.04
CA ARG A 49 -4.49 18.22 -6.26
C ARG A 49 -5.03 16.84 -5.89
N ALA A 50 -5.06 16.53 -4.60
CA ALA A 50 -5.78 15.37 -4.12
C ALA A 50 -7.29 15.60 -4.29
N SER A 51 -7.95 14.61 -4.85
CA SER A 51 -9.40 14.53 -4.88
C SER A 51 -9.79 13.23 -4.17
N PRO A 52 -10.96 13.00 -3.79
CA PRO A 52 -12.09 13.81 -3.39
C PRO A 52 -12.06 14.21 -1.93
N ASP A 53 -10.95 13.93 -1.23
CA ASP A 53 -10.80 14.33 0.15
C ASP A 53 -10.92 15.85 0.29
N THR A 54 -11.92 16.27 1.03
CA THR A 54 -12.34 17.66 1.12
C THR A 54 -11.41 18.57 1.91
N ASN A 55 -10.42 18.00 2.61
CA ASN A 55 -9.40 18.76 3.31
C ASN A 55 -8.25 19.17 2.39
N ASN A 56 -8.57 20.03 1.44
CA ASN A 56 -7.65 20.59 0.44
C ASN A 56 -6.41 21.31 1.00
N ASN A 57 -6.24 21.41 2.31
CA ASN A 57 -5.18 22.16 2.95
C ASN A 57 -4.02 21.29 3.43
N VAL A 58 -4.17 19.97 3.44
CA VAL A 58 -3.14 19.06 3.94
C VAL A 58 -2.60 18.24 2.78
N ARG A 59 -1.52 18.74 2.18
CA ARG A 59 -0.83 18.09 1.07
C ARG A 59 0.36 17.31 1.61
N LEU A 60 0.08 16.24 2.33
CA LEU A 60 1.10 15.38 2.89
C LEU A 60 1.38 14.18 1.94
N TYR A 61 2.63 13.81 1.83
CA TYR A 61 3.10 12.73 0.95
C TYR A 61 2.55 11.33 1.31
N ASN A 62 2.06 11.16 2.53
CA ASN A 62 1.43 9.93 3.01
C ASN A 62 -0.08 9.84 2.71
N PHE A 63 -0.66 10.85 2.06
CA PHE A 63 -2.06 10.82 1.64
C PHE A 63 -2.29 9.82 0.50
N PRO A 64 -3.48 9.18 0.44
CA PRO A 64 -3.80 8.23 -0.61
C PRO A 64 -3.82 8.90 -1.99
N THR A 65 -3.58 8.11 -3.02
CA THR A 65 -3.86 8.47 -4.41
C THR A 65 -5.18 7.85 -4.86
N TYR A 66 -5.81 8.51 -5.82
CA TYR A 66 -7.11 8.12 -6.38
C TYR A 66 -6.98 7.95 -7.89
N ALA A 67 -7.29 6.76 -8.39
CA ALA A 67 -7.11 6.42 -9.80
C ALA A 67 -7.85 7.35 -10.77
N THR A 68 -8.98 7.93 -10.33
CA THR A 68 -9.84 8.78 -11.16
C THR A 68 -9.38 10.23 -11.26
N THR A 69 -8.50 10.70 -10.37
CA THR A 69 -8.27 12.14 -10.20
C THR A 69 -6.81 12.53 -10.09
N ASP A 70 -5.95 11.62 -9.63
CA ASP A 70 -4.52 11.87 -9.57
C ASP A 70 -3.85 11.56 -10.92
N ARG A 71 -2.65 12.08 -11.13
CA ARG A 71 -1.85 11.79 -12.33
C ARG A 71 -1.51 10.30 -12.40
N PRO A 72 -1.44 9.72 -13.60
CA PRO A 72 -1.14 8.28 -13.75
C PRO A 72 0.13 7.83 -13.03
N GLU A 73 1.23 8.58 -13.13
CA GLU A 73 2.49 8.28 -12.45
C GLU A 73 2.36 8.31 -10.93
N SER A 74 1.47 9.15 -10.39
CA SER A 74 1.20 9.23 -8.95
C SER A 74 0.36 8.06 -8.47
N VAL A 75 -0.58 7.59 -9.26
CA VAL A 75 -1.35 6.37 -8.97
C VAL A 75 -0.46 5.13 -9.03
N ARG A 76 0.54 5.12 -9.91
CA ARG A 76 1.51 4.02 -10.03
C ARG A 76 2.44 3.95 -8.82
N CYS A 77 3.07 5.07 -8.43
CA CYS A 77 4.19 5.06 -7.49
C CYS A 77 4.13 6.11 -6.37
N GLY A 78 3.00 6.80 -6.21
CA GLY A 78 2.82 7.89 -5.24
C GLY A 78 3.17 9.25 -5.84
N ARG A 79 2.63 10.32 -5.24
CA ARG A 79 2.78 11.69 -5.73
C ARG A 79 4.23 12.13 -5.72
N ASP A 80 4.62 12.85 -6.75
CA ASP A 80 5.98 13.40 -6.97
C ASP A 80 7.10 12.35 -7.06
N ASN A 81 6.77 11.05 -7.16
CA ASN A 81 7.78 9.98 -7.23
C ASN A 81 8.79 10.17 -8.36
N MET A 82 8.38 10.76 -9.48
CA MET A 82 9.28 11.01 -10.62
C MET A 82 10.33 12.09 -10.33
N ALA A 83 10.06 13.04 -9.45
CA ALA A 83 11.04 14.04 -9.01
C ALA A 83 12.21 13.40 -8.25
N HIS A 84 11.98 12.23 -7.64
CA HIS A 84 12.98 11.50 -6.85
C HIS A 84 13.59 10.30 -7.59
N ALA A 85 13.08 9.95 -8.76
CA ALA A 85 13.49 8.74 -9.48
C ALA A 85 14.99 8.73 -9.85
N ALA A 86 15.56 9.89 -10.16
CA ALA A 86 16.97 10.03 -10.52
C ALA A 86 17.92 9.80 -9.32
N ASP A 87 17.49 10.22 -8.13
CA ASP A 87 18.30 10.16 -6.90
C ASP A 87 18.07 8.88 -6.10
N THR A 88 17.07 8.07 -6.48
CA THR A 88 16.79 6.78 -5.84
C THR A 88 17.79 5.73 -6.33
N ASP A 89 18.42 5.03 -5.39
CA ASP A 89 19.30 3.90 -5.69
C ASP A 89 18.53 2.71 -6.27
N ILE A 90 19.26 1.82 -6.96
CA ILE A 90 18.72 0.59 -7.54
C ILE A 90 19.15 -0.58 -6.68
N LEU A 91 18.19 -1.28 -6.07
CA LEU A 91 18.46 -2.48 -5.28
C LEU A 91 18.68 -3.69 -6.20
N THR A 92 19.83 -4.30 -6.12
CA THR A 92 20.07 -5.58 -6.80
C THR A 92 19.51 -6.73 -5.97
N ILE A 93 18.64 -7.54 -6.56
CA ILE A 93 18.04 -8.73 -5.96
C ILE A 93 18.20 -9.92 -6.89
N ARG A 94 18.11 -11.13 -6.34
CA ARG A 94 17.96 -12.35 -7.13
C ARG A 94 16.48 -12.74 -7.26
N ALA A 95 16.09 -13.29 -8.38
CA ALA A 95 14.80 -13.95 -8.52
C ALA A 95 14.66 -15.04 -7.43
N GLY A 96 13.60 -14.99 -6.65
CA GLY A 96 13.38 -15.83 -5.47
C GLY A 96 13.72 -15.17 -4.13
N ASP A 97 14.35 -14.00 -4.12
CA ASP A 97 14.63 -13.26 -2.88
C ASP A 97 13.37 -12.93 -2.11
N LYS A 98 13.52 -12.94 -0.79
CA LYS A 98 12.48 -12.56 0.16
C LYS A 98 12.60 -11.08 0.48
N LEU A 99 11.53 -10.35 0.25
CA LEU A 99 11.40 -8.94 0.58
C LEU A 99 10.33 -8.71 1.64
N GLU A 100 10.52 -7.67 2.43
CA GLU A 100 9.55 -7.19 3.41
C GLU A 100 9.52 -5.68 3.37
N PHE A 101 8.32 -5.08 3.39
CA PHE A 101 8.16 -3.63 3.46
C PHE A 101 7.79 -3.18 4.87
N ALA A 102 8.45 -2.12 5.31
CA ALA A 102 8.04 -1.37 6.49
C ALA A 102 7.32 -0.09 6.07
N HIS A 103 6.20 0.16 6.73
CA HIS A 103 5.41 1.36 6.54
C HIS A 103 5.68 2.36 7.67
N GLN A 104 5.48 3.62 7.37
CA GLN A 104 5.62 4.71 8.31
C GLN A 104 4.46 5.68 8.16
N ARG A 105 3.91 6.07 9.33
CA ARG A 105 3.19 7.32 9.44
C ARG A 105 4.21 8.44 9.52
N SER A 106 4.40 9.13 8.45
CA SER A 106 5.42 10.16 8.42
C SER A 106 4.78 11.53 8.57
N ASP A 107 5.40 12.29 9.43
CA ASP A 107 5.37 13.72 9.41
C ASP A 107 6.66 14.18 8.70
N PRO A 108 6.62 15.08 7.71
CA PRO A 108 7.81 15.59 7.05
C PRO A 108 8.78 16.30 8.02
N GLU A 109 8.30 16.65 9.19
CA GLU A 109 9.09 17.28 10.25
C GLU A 109 9.77 16.29 11.19
N TRP A 110 9.61 14.98 10.95
CA TRP A 110 10.22 13.98 11.83
C TRP A 110 11.75 13.96 11.72
N PRO A 111 12.46 13.97 12.87
CA PRO A 111 13.90 13.88 12.89
C PRO A 111 14.41 12.61 12.19
N GLN A 112 15.52 12.72 11.46
CA GLN A 112 16.16 11.60 10.75
C GLN A 112 16.45 10.41 11.66
N GLU A 113 16.71 10.66 12.95
CA GLU A 113 16.99 9.60 13.93
C GLU A 113 15.81 8.62 14.10
N LEU A 114 14.58 9.11 13.97
CA LEU A 114 13.40 8.27 14.05
C LEU A 114 13.28 7.31 12.86
N TRP A 115 13.80 7.71 11.71
CA TRP A 115 13.89 6.85 10.54
C TRP A 115 14.95 5.76 10.68
N ASN A 116 16.07 6.06 11.33
CA ASN A 116 17.17 5.12 11.48
C ASN A 116 16.82 3.90 12.33
N ASN A 117 15.87 4.06 13.24
CA ASN A 117 15.43 2.98 14.14
C ASN A 117 14.20 2.23 13.62
N CYS A 118 13.71 2.54 12.43
CA CYS A 118 12.61 1.87 11.75
C CYS A 118 13.07 0.54 11.10
N PRO A 119 12.30 -0.54 11.16
CA PRO A 119 11.07 -0.68 11.94
C PRO A 119 11.36 -1.11 13.38
N TYR A 120 10.50 -0.68 14.30
CA TYR A 120 10.61 -1.11 15.71
C TYR A 120 10.09 -2.53 15.92
N ASP A 121 8.92 -2.83 15.37
CA ASP A 121 8.30 -4.15 15.44
C ASP A 121 7.40 -4.37 14.21
N ARG A 122 7.33 -5.62 13.74
CA ARG A 122 6.44 -6.09 12.68
C ARG A 122 6.33 -5.18 11.44
N GLY A 123 7.45 -4.56 11.04
CA GLY A 123 7.47 -3.71 9.86
C GLY A 123 6.89 -2.30 10.04
N SER A 124 6.55 -1.90 11.27
CA SER A 124 6.13 -0.54 11.58
C SER A 124 7.30 0.35 11.97
N CYS A 125 7.29 1.58 11.47
CA CYS A 125 8.27 2.61 11.78
C CYS A 125 7.71 3.68 12.73
N ILE A 126 6.89 3.31 13.68
CA ILE A 126 6.33 4.23 14.66
C ILE A 126 7.15 4.22 15.94
N TYR A 127 7.38 5.40 16.49
CA TYR A 127 8.10 5.60 17.73
C TYR A 127 7.18 5.32 18.94
N ALA A 128 7.62 4.40 19.82
CA ALA A 128 6.82 3.92 20.95
C ALA A 128 6.42 5.02 21.95
N ASP A 129 7.26 6.05 22.12
CA ASP A 129 7.00 7.13 23.10
C ASP A 129 5.89 8.08 22.65
N TRP A 130 5.58 8.13 21.38
CA TRP A 130 4.53 8.99 20.83
C TRP A 130 3.16 8.31 20.81
N ASN A 131 3.17 7.00 20.70
CA ASN A 131 1.99 6.16 20.82
C ASN A 131 2.32 5.00 21.75
N PRO A 132 1.85 5.02 23.01
CA PRO A 132 2.14 3.98 23.99
C PRO A 132 1.65 2.58 23.57
N SER A 133 0.81 2.48 22.55
CA SER A 133 0.45 1.21 21.94
C SER A 133 1.47 0.72 20.91
N GLY A 134 2.44 1.54 20.52
CA GLY A 134 3.50 1.18 19.57
C GLY A 134 3.01 0.88 18.15
N VAL A 135 1.80 1.30 17.81
CA VAL A 135 1.08 0.77 16.69
C VAL A 135 0.55 1.85 15.80
N MET A 136 0.83 1.72 14.51
CA MET A 136 0.12 2.48 13.51
C MET A 136 -1.27 1.84 13.30
N ASP A 137 -2.30 2.59 13.60
CA ASP A 137 -3.66 2.23 13.23
C ASP A 137 -3.79 2.34 11.71
N LEU A 138 -3.57 1.23 11.01
CA LEU A 138 -3.90 1.10 9.60
C LEU A 138 -5.42 0.94 9.46
N ASN A 139 -6.17 1.93 9.90
CA ASN A 139 -7.65 1.90 9.89
C ASN A 139 -8.24 1.97 8.47
N HIS A 140 -7.66 1.16 7.57
CA HIS A 140 -8.03 1.08 6.15
C HIS A 140 -8.15 -0.38 5.75
N LYS A 141 -9.37 -0.87 5.68
CA LYS A 141 -9.66 -2.27 5.39
C LYS A 141 -9.53 -2.57 3.90
N GLY A 142 -8.70 -3.53 3.60
CA GLY A 142 -8.44 -3.98 2.25
C GLY A 142 -7.12 -4.72 2.14
N PRO A 143 -6.77 -5.22 0.94
CA PRO A 143 -5.60 -6.04 0.72
C PRO A 143 -4.33 -5.22 0.50
N PHE A 144 -3.21 -5.80 0.90
CA PHE A 144 -1.90 -5.41 0.42
C PHE A 144 -1.58 -6.17 -0.87
N THR A 145 -1.07 -5.47 -1.89
CA THR A 145 -0.70 -6.06 -3.19
C THR A 145 0.70 -5.66 -3.60
N VAL A 146 1.38 -6.54 -4.34
CA VAL A 146 2.68 -6.26 -4.93
C VAL A 146 2.66 -6.56 -6.43
N HIS A 147 3.17 -5.61 -7.21
CA HIS A 147 3.26 -5.73 -8.66
C HIS A 147 4.69 -5.43 -9.16
N LEU A 148 5.05 -6.04 -10.27
CA LEU A 148 6.27 -5.77 -11.02
C LEU A 148 5.94 -5.11 -12.35
N SER A 149 6.66 -4.04 -12.71
CA SER A 149 6.61 -3.46 -14.04
C SER A 149 8.02 -3.42 -14.62
N LYS A 150 8.23 -4.13 -15.72
CA LYS A 150 9.54 -4.22 -16.38
C LYS A 150 9.85 -2.93 -17.13
N VAL A 151 11.05 -2.40 -16.92
CA VAL A 151 11.53 -1.25 -17.68
C VAL A 151 11.69 -1.66 -19.15
N PRO A 152 11.13 -0.90 -20.11
CA PRO A 152 11.28 -1.18 -21.53
C PRO A 152 12.75 -1.15 -21.98
N ASN A 153 13.08 -1.98 -22.98
CA ASN A 153 14.42 -1.99 -23.56
C ASN A 153 14.80 -0.60 -24.08
N GLY A 154 16.00 -0.17 -23.76
CA GLY A 154 16.52 1.14 -24.16
C GLY A 154 16.12 2.31 -23.26
N GLN A 155 15.29 2.08 -22.25
CA GLN A 155 14.97 3.06 -21.22
C GLN A 155 15.71 2.71 -19.91
N GLY A 156 16.16 3.71 -19.17
CA GLY A 156 16.69 3.50 -17.82
C GLY A 156 15.58 3.58 -16.76
N ILE A 157 15.72 2.82 -15.68
CA ILE A 157 14.74 2.79 -14.60
C ILE A 157 14.48 4.18 -13.99
N ARG A 158 15.50 5.03 -13.92
CA ARG A 158 15.40 6.39 -13.35
C ARG A 158 14.52 7.34 -14.15
N SER A 159 14.26 7.05 -15.42
CA SER A 159 13.35 7.80 -16.29
C SER A 159 12.03 7.09 -16.55
N TYR A 160 11.88 5.85 -16.07
CA TYR A 160 10.68 5.06 -16.29
C TYR A 160 9.58 5.45 -15.32
N ASP A 161 8.42 5.82 -15.83
CA ASP A 161 7.26 6.28 -15.08
C ASP A 161 6.27 5.15 -14.72
N GLY A 162 6.56 3.89 -15.11
CA GLY A 162 5.68 2.75 -14.88
C GLY A 162 4.51 2.65 -15.87
N SER A 163 4.59 3.28 -17.04
CA SER A 163 3.53 3.23 -18.08
C SER A 163 3.36 1.88 -18.77
N GLY A 164 4.25 0.92 -18.53
CA GLY A 164 4.16 -0.46 -19.01
C GLY A 164 3.12 -1.30 -18.26
N ASP A 165 3.17 -2.61 -18.48
CA ASP A 165 2.33 -3.58 -17.78
C ASP A 165 2.80 -3.79 -16.34
N TRP A 166 1.83 -4.08 -15.46
CA TRP A 166 2.05 -4.40 -14.07
C TRP A 166 1.55 -5.82 -13.77
N VAL A 167 2.47 -6.71 -13.44
CA VAL A 167 2.18 -8.11 -13.12
C VAL A 167 2.07 -8.26 -11.61
N LYS A 168 0.92 -8.67 -11.11
CA LYS A 168 0.74 -8.93 -9.68
C LYS A 168 1.47 -10.21 -9.27
N ILE A 169 2.35 -10.11 -8.28
CA ILE A 169 3.16 -11.22 -7.76
C ILE A 169 2.81 -11.64 -6.34
N TYR A 170 2.05 -10.82 -5.62
CA TYR A 170 1.66 -11.12 -4.25
C TYR A 170 0.39 -10.36 -3.85
N SER A 171 -0.38 -10.98 -2.98
CA SER A 171 -1.46 -10.34 -2.23
C SER A 171 -1.53 -10.88 -0.81
N LEU A 172 -1.89 -10.00 0.13
CA LEU A 172 -2.22 -10.34 1.51
C LEU A 172 -3.59 -9.71 1.79
N GLY A 173 -4.60 -10.51 2.06
CA GLY A 173 -5.97 -10.01 2.14
C GLY A 173 -6.72 -10.55 3.34
N LEU A 174 -7.74 -11.35 3.11
CA LEU A 174 -8.63 -11.89 4.15
C LEU A 174 -8.15 -13.21 4.72
N ASP A 175 -8.41 -13.40 6.00
CA ASP A 175 -8.28 -14.66 6.74
C ASP A 175 -9.58 -14.97 7.47
N LEU A 176 -9.79 -16.26 7.80
CA LEU A 176 -10.93 -16.73 8.59
C LEU A 176 -10.69 -16.51 10.08
N ARG A 177 -11.72 -16.08 10.77
CA ARG A 177 -11.75 -16.02 12.24
C ARG A 177 -12.79 -16.97 12.79
N ASN A 178 -12.51 -17.50 13.97
CA ASN A 178 -13.49 -18.25 14.75
C ASN A 178 -14.35 -17.30 15.60
N ASP A 179 -15.02 -16.37 14.93
CA ASP A 179 -15.92 -15.38 15.51
C ASP A 179 -17.18 -15.33 14.65
N SER A 180 -18.35 -15.54 15.26
CA SER A 180 -19.63 -15.57 14.55
C SER A 180 -20.12 -14.20 14.09
N GLN A 181 -19.63 -13.11 14.69
CA GLN A 181 -19.99 -11.75 14.31
C GLN A 181 -19.01 -11.17 13.27
N HIS A 182 -17.73 -11.55 13.38
CA HIS A 182 -16.66 -11.15 12.48
C HIS A 182 -15.92 -12.38 11.96
N PRO A 183 -16.54 -13.15 11.05
CA PRO A 183 -16.02 -14.43 10.59
C PRO A 183 -14.78 -14.31 9.71
N VAL A 184 -14.45 -13.09 9.27
CA VAL A 184 -13.29 -12.78 8.44
C VAL A 184 -12.51 -11.62 9.02
N HIS A 185 -11.27 -11.48 8.57
CA HIS A 185 -10.38 -10.42 9.01
C HIS A 185 -9.47 -9.96 7.85
N TRP A 186 -9.36 -8.66 7.67
CA TRP A 186 -8.36 -8.08 6.79
C TRP A 186 -6.99 -8.14 7.47
N ILE A 187 -6.14 -9.09 7.06
CA ILE A 187 -4.81 -9.33 7.66
C ILE A 187 -3.92 -8.08 7.69
N PRO A 188 -3.87 -7.25 6.61
CA PRO A 188 -3.06 -6.04 6.62
C PRO A 188 -3.51 -5.02 7.68
N TRP A 189 -4.80 -5.07 8.03
CA TRP A 189 -5.40 -4.19 9.03
C TRP A 189 -5.64 -4.97 10.33
N ASN A 190 -5.31 -4.39 11.46
CA ASN A 190 -5.42 -5.05 12.75
C ASN A 190 -6.08 -4.13 13.78
N ASP A 191 -7.17 -4.61 14.41
CA ASP A 191 -7.91 -3.90 15.46
C ASP A 191 -7.04 -3.54 16.67
N GLN A 192 -5.96 -4.28 16.88
CA GLN A 192 -4.99 -4.02 17.94
C GLN A 192 -3.86 -3.10 17.47
N GLY A 193 -3.95 -2.63 16.22
CA GLY A 193 -3.01 -1.72 15.61
C GLY A 193 -1.64 -2.32 15.26
N ILE A 194 -1.46 -3.63 15.23
CA ILE A 194 -0.22 -4.29 14.83
C ILE A 194 -0.46 -4.99 13.48
N PRO A 195 -0.12 -4.38 12.36
CA PRO A 195 -0.31 -5.01 11.06
C PRO A 195 0.52 -6.29 10.93
N ALA A 196 0.06 -7.20 10.09
CA ALA A 196 0.88 -8.34 9.69
C ALA A 196 2.15 -7.84 8.96
N PRO A 197 3.27 -8.57 9.04
CA PRO A 197 4.43 -8.26 8.23
C PRO A 197 4.09 -8.35 6.73
N PHE A 198 4.49 -7.33 5.96
CA PHE A 198 4.33 -7.28 4.51
C PHE A 198 5.48 -8.02 3.81
N VAL A 199 5.46 -9.33 3.90
CA VAL A 199 6.54 -10.24 3.47
C VAL A 199 6.11 -11.07 2.28
N PHE A 200 6.96 -11.14 1.26
CA PHE A 200 6.72 -11.95 0.06
C PHE A 200 8.04 -12.36 -0.59
N ASN A 201 7.96 -13.32 -1.51
CA ASN A 201 9.09 -13.68 -2.35
C ASN A 201 8.87 -13.17 -3.77
N VAL A 202 9.92 -12.64 -4.39
CA VAL A 202 9.91 -12.39 -5.83
C VAL A 202 9.90 -13.75 -6.54
N PRO A 203 9.01 -14.01 -7.51
CA PRO A 203 8.98 -15.29 -8.19
C PRO A 203 10.34 -15.65 -8.79
N LYS A 204 10.74 -16.91 -8.70
CA LYS A 204 12.02 -17.41 -9.22
C LYS A 204 12.11 -17.32 -10.76
N GLU A 205 10.95 -17.30 -11.40
CA GLU A 205 10.79 -17.18 -12.84
C GLU A 205 10.73 -15.71 -13.31
N THR A 206 11.11 -14.75 -12.45
CA THR A 206 11.24 -13.35 -12.86
C THR A 206 12.47 -13.21 -13.74
N PRO A 207 12.34 -12.76 -15.01
CA PRO A 207 13.47 -12.58 -15.92
C PRO A 207 14.45 -11.51 -15.42
N ALA A 208 15.71 -11.62 -15.81
CA ALA A 208 16.70 -10.58 -15.52
C ALA A 208 16.30 -9.23 -16.14
N GLY A 209 16.61 -8.13 -15.44
CA GLY A 209 16.33 -6.77 -15.91
C GLY A 209 16.05 -5.77 -14.79
N GLU A 210 15.70 -4.57 -15.20
CA GLU A 210 15.28 -3.50 -14.28
C GLU A 210 13.75 -3.44 -14.18
N TYR A 211 13.25 -3.18 -12.96
CA TYR A 211 11.82 -3.17 -12.66
C TYR A 211 11.49 -2.09 -11.65
N LEU A 212 10.29 -1.54 -11.78
CA LEU A 212 9.60 -0.95 -10.63
C LEU A 212 8.84 -2.06 -9.91
N LEU A 213 9.07 -2.19 -8.61
CA LEU A 213 8.29 -3.05 -7.72
C LEU A 213 7.39 -2.17 -6.88
N ARG A 214 6.09 -2.28 -7.13
CA ARG A 214 5.05 -1.49 -6.48
C ARG A 214 4.44 -2.25 -5.33
N ALA A 215 4.58 -1.73 -4.12
CA ALA A 215 3.85 -2.15 -2.93
C ALA A 215 2.69 -1.18 -2.70
N ASP A 216 1.49 -1.70 -2.47
CA ASP A 216 0.29 -0.90 -2.26
C ASP A 216 -0.64 -1.55 -1.24
N LEU A 217 -1.09 -0.78 -0.28
CA LEU A 217 -2.23 -1.15 0.55
C LEU A 217 -3.47 -0.44 -0.02
N VAL A 218 -4.43 -1.23 -0.45
CA VAL A 218 -5.68 -0.72 -1.01
C VAL A 218 -6.71 -0.62 0.10
N ASN A 219 -7.13 0.59 0.48
CA ASN A 219 -8.35 0.75 1.25
C ASN A 219 -9.53 0.65 0.29
N THR A 220 -10.32 -0.39 0.40
CA THR A 220 -11.44 -0.61 -0.51
C THR A 220 -12.52 0.46 -0.32
N GLY A 221 -13.12 0.91 -1.43
CA GLY A 221 -14.39 1.63 -1.39
C GLY A 221 -15.52 0.72 -0.92
N VAL A 222 -16.69 1.30 -0.71
CA VAL A 222 -17.90 0.58 -0.26
C VAL A 222 -19.05 0.82 -1.21
N PHE A 223 -19.68 -0.26 -1.72
CA PHE A 223 -20.77 -0.18 -2.72
C PHE A 223 -21.95 0.68 -2.29
N GLU A 224 -22.31 0.63 -1.01
CA GLU A 224 -23.44 1.36 -0.45
C GLU A 224 -23.17 2.85 -0.37
N PHE A 225 -21.93 3.28 -0.58
CA PHE A 225 -21.53 4.67 -0.65
C PHE A 225 -21.09 5.03 -2.07
N ASN A 226 -21.33 6.26 -2.46
CA ASN A 226 -20.85 6.72 -3.76
C ASN A 226 -19.34 7.01 -3.71
N PHE A 227 -18.73 7.09 -4.89
CA PHE A 227 -17.31 7.39 -5.06
C PHE A 227 -16.84 8.65 -4.29
N THR A 228 -17.68 9.69 -4.20
CA THR A 228 -17.33 10.93 -3.50
C THR A 228 -17.38 10.80 -1.98
N SER A 229 -18.17 9.85 -1.46
CA SER A 229 -18.34 9.67 -0.02
C SER A 229 -17.36 8.66 0.57
N PHE A 230 -17.05 7.59 -0.18
CA PHE A 230 -16.15 6.54 0.27
C PHE A 230 -15.41 5.89 -0.92
N PRO A 231 -14.48 6.63 -1.53
CA PRO A 231 -13.71 6.12 -2.66
C PRO A 231 -12.70 5.07 -2.21
N ALA A 232 -12.34 4.17 -3.14
CA ALA A 232 -11.15 3.35 -2.95
C ALA A 232 -9.89 4.23 -2.89
N GLN A 233 -9.00 3.94 -1.95
CA GLN A 233 -7.76 4.68 -1.71
C GLN A 233 -6.56 3.79 -1.95
N LEU A 234 -5.55 4.33 -2.63
CA LEU A 234 -4.31 3.64 -2.95
C LEU A 234 -3.15 4.28 -2.19
N TYR A 235 -2.28 3.45 -1.63
CA TYR A 235 -1.07 3.87 -0.89
C TYR A 235 0.19 3.32 -1.55
N PRO A 236 0.43 3.60 -2.84
CA PRO A 236 1.53 3.01 -3.59
C PRO A 236 2.88 3.58 -3.16
N SER A 237 3.89 2.72 -3.17
CA SER A 237 5.30 3.08 -3.13
C SER A 237 6.07 2.17 -4.07
N CYS A 238 7.02 2.72 -4.83
CA CYS A 238 7.80 1.97 -5.81
C CYS A 238 9.26 1.85 -5.40
N LEU A 239 9.72 0.62 -5.36
CA LEU A 239 11.12 0.25 -5.21
C LEU A 239 11.76 0.15 -6.60
N GLN A 240 12.94 0.73 -6.78
CA GLN A 240 13.77 0.54 -7.97
C GLN A 240 14.64 -0.70 -7.80
N ILE A 241 14.44 -1.72 -8.62
CA ILE A 241 15.19 -2.98 -8.52
C ILE A 241 15.85 -3.37 -9.82
N ARG A 242 16.98 -4.09 -9.68
CA ARG A 242 17.59 -4.89 -10.75
C ARG A 242 17.53 -6.35 -10.33
N VAL A 243 16.84 -7.15 -11.12
CA VAL A 243 16.72 -8.59 -10.88
C VAL A 243 17.84 -9.31 -11.61
N GLU A 244 18.60 -10.10 -10.86
CA GLU A 244 19.51 -11.11 -11.40
C GLU A 244 18.75 -12.44 -11.49
N SER A 245 18.79 -13.10 -12.64
CA SER A 245 18.06 -14.34 -12.89
C SER A 245 18.68 -15.13 -14.03
N ASP A 246 18.62 -16.44 -13.90
CA ASP A 246 18.98 -17.38 -14.96
C ASP A 246 17.74 -17.78 -15.81
N PHE A 247 16.56 -17.22 -15.49
CA PHE A 247 15.32 -17.51 -16.24
C PHE A 247 15.27 -16.70 -17.53
N GLU A 248 15.22 -17.41 -18.67
CA GLU A 248 15.23 -16.82 -20.00
C GLU A 248 13.83 -16.48 -20.56
N GLY A 249 12.77 -16.71 -19.76
CA GLY A 249 11.39 -16.41 -20.16
C GLY A 249 11.06 -14.93 -20.16
N SER A 250 9.78 -14.63 -20.27
CA SER A 250 9.23 -13.28 -20.17
C SER A 250 8.18 -13.21 -19.07
N LEU A 251 7.92 -12.00 -18.55
CA LEU A 251 6.73 -11.79 -17.71
C LEU A 251 5.46 -12.04 -18.52
N PRO A 252 4.40 -12.56 -17.88
CA PRO A 252 3.09 -12.61 -18.51
C PRO A 252 2.54 -11.19 -18.72
N GLU A 253 1.46 -11.08 -19.49
CA GLU A 253 0.70 -9.85 -19.61
C GLU A 253 0.12 -9.44 -18.24
N GLY A 254 0.27 -8.17 -17.90
CA GLY A 254 -0.21 -7.58 -16.67
C GLY A 254 -1.40 -6.65 -16.89
N ILE A 255 -1.67 -5.82 -15.90
CA ILE A 255 -2.67 -4.77 -15.95
C ILE A 255 -2.03 -3.42 -16.29
N LYS A 256 -2.86 -2.45 -16.66
CA LYS A 256 -2.49 -1.03 -16.78
C LYS A 256 -2.93 -0.25 -15.54
N ILE A 257 -2.04 0.59 -15.01
CA ILE A 257 -2.35 1.49 -13.91
C ILE A 257 -2.25 2.93 -14.41
N PRO A 258 -3.29 3.76 -14.22
CA PRO A 258 -4.45 3.58 -13.32
C PRO A 258 -5.66 2.82 -13.88
N GLU A 259 -5.71 2.50 -15.16
CA GLU A 259 -6.91 2.08 -15.90
C GLU A 259 -7.62 0.87 -15.26
N ASP A 260 -6.85 -0.09 -14.77
CA ASP A 260 -7.37 -1.32 -14.14
C ASP A 260 -7.44 -1.24 -12.60
N LEU A 261 -7.22 -0.05 -12.03
CA LEU A 261 -7.41 0.25 -10.61
C LEU A 261 -8.41 1.40 -10.38
N MET A 262 -9.29 1.63 -11.35
CA MET A 262 -10.39 2.58 -11.18
C MET A 262 -11.33 2.11 -10.07
N HIS A 263 -12.13 3.02 -9.51
CA HIS A 263 -13.04 2.67 -8.41
C HIS A 263 -13.95 1.48 -8.73
N GLU A 264 -14.40 1.35 -9.98
CA GLU A 264 -15.27 0.27 -10.46
C GLU A 264 -14.50 -1.00 -10.89
N SER A 265 -13.18 -0.98 -10.85
CA SER A 265 -12.38 -2.16 -11.23
C SER A 265 -12.57 -3.30 -10.21
N PRO A 266 -12.46 -4.56 -10.66
CA PRO A 266 -12.65 -5.71 -9.77
C PRO A 266 -11.77 -5.63 -8.51
N GLY A 267 -12.40 -5.82 -7.35
CA GLY A 267 -11.73 -5.82 -6.05
C GLY A 267 -11.49 -4.45 -5.40
N MET A 268 -11.76 -3.36 -6.12
CA MET A 268 -11.55 -2.00 -5.59
C MET A 268 -12.66 -1.58 -4.61
N VAL A 269 -13.84 -2.19 -4.68
CA VAL A 269 -14.95 -1.95 -3.77
C VAL A 269 -15.47 -3.24 -3.17
N THR A 270 -16.01 -3.15 -1.96
CA THR A 270 -16.63 -4.24 -1.21
C THR A 270 -18.01 -3.82 -0.72
N SER A 271 -18.82 -4.79 -0.29
CA SER A 271 -20.02 -4.46 0.50
C SER A 271 -19.61 -3.88 1.86
N LEU A 272 -20.51 -3.12 2.47
CA LEU A 272 -20.31 -2.64 3.83
C LEU A 272 -20.10 -3.79 4.84
N GLY A 273 -20.81 -4.92 4.63
CA GLY A 273 -20.64 -6.11 5.46
C GLY A 273 -19.24 -6.71 5.36
N MET A 274 -18.68 -6.81 4.16
CA MET A 274 -17.31 -7.27 3.98
C MET A 274 -16.29 -6.27 4.53
N TYR A 275 -16.52 -4.97 4.32
CA TYR A 275 -15.67 -3.92 4.89
C TYR A 275 -15.63 -3.98 6.42
N ARG A 276 -16.77 -4.35 7.06
CA ARG A 276 -16.89 -4.52 8.52
C ARG A 276 -16.47 -5.90 9.02
N GLU A 277 -16.01 -6.78 8.13
CA GLU A 277 -15.59 -8.15 8.47
C GLU A 277 -16.75 -9.07 8.92
N GLU A 278 -17.98 -8.71 8.62
CA GLU A 278 -19.21 -9.44 8.97
C GLU A 278 -19.51 -10.60 7.98
N LYS A 279 -18.97 -10.52 6.75
CA LYS A 279 -19.13 -11.53 5.70
C LYS A 279 -18.04 -11.39 4.62
N VAL A 280 -18.01 -12.35 3.70
CA VAL A 280 -17.27 -12.24 2.44
C VAL A 280 -18.24 -12.09 1.28
N ASP A 281 -17.96 -11.17 0.37
CA ASP A 281 -18.71 -11.07 -0.88
C ASP A 281 -18.32 -12.25 -1.79
N GLU A 282 -19.29 -12.99 -2.31
CA GLU A 282 -19.13 -14.33 -2.91
C GLU A 282 -18.17 -14.32 -4.12
N ASP A 283 -18.24 -13.27 -4.93
CA ASP A 283 -17.42 -13.12 -6.15
C ASP A 283 -16.21 -12.19 -5.96
N TYR A 284 -15.87 -11.85 -4.71
CA TYR A 284 -14.77 -10.93 -4.47
C TYR A 284 -13.43 -11.50 -4.94
N VAL A 285 -12.69 -10.65 -5.67
CA VAL A 285 -11.31 -10.89 -6.08
C VAL A 285 -10.42 -9.77 -5.56
N TYR A 286 -9.15 -10.04 -5.27
CA TYR A 286 -8.23 -8.98 -4.90
C TYR A 286 -7.92 -8.08 -6.09
N PRO A 287 -7.83 -6.74 -5.89
CA PRO A 287 -7.58 -5.78 -6.97
C PRO A 287 -6.22 -6.00 -7.64
N GLY A 288 -6.07 -5.44 -8.82
CA GLY A 288 -4.80 -5.48 -9.55
C GLY A 288 -4.61 -6.72 -10.45
N GLY A 289 -5.70 -7.34 -10.90
CA GLY A 289 -5.67 -8.41 -11.90
C GLY A 289 -5.35 -9.80 -11.33
N LYS A 290 -4.98 -10.73 -12.20
CA LYS A 290 -4.60 -12.10 -11.82
C LYS A 290 -3.26 -12.12 -11.08
N LEU A 291 -3.10 -13.08 -10.18
CA LEU A 291 -1.84 -13.34 -9.49
C LEU A 291 -0.94 -14.24 -10.35
N TRP A 292 0.27 -13.83 -10.58
CA TRP A 292 1.31 -14.65 -11.18
C TRP A 292 2.06 -15.43 -10.11
N THR A 293 2.04 -16.75 -10.23
CA THR A 293 2.69 -17.67 -9.29
C THR A 293 4.13 -18.02 -9.67
N GLY A 294 4.68 -17.37 -10.70
CA GLY A 294 5.93 -17.75 -11.36
C GLY A 294 5.69 -18.59 -12.62
N THR A 295 4.71 -19.48 -12.59
CA THR A 295 4.40 -20.37 -13.73
C THR A 295 3.02 -20.12 -14.34
N ASN A 296 2.04 -19.71 -13.54
CA ASN A 296 0.66 -19.56 -13.97
C ASN A 296 0.07 -18.23 -13.54
N MET A 297 -0.90 -17.75 -14.31
CA MET A 297 -1.79 -16.64 -13.91
C MET A 297 -3.07 -17.22 -13.34
N VAL A 298 -3.32 -16.98 -12.06
CA VAL A 298 -4.51 -17.49 -11.35
C VAL A 298 -5.43 -16.35 -10.94
N VAL A 299 -6.73 -16.64 -10.83
CA VAL A 299 -7.67 -15.70 -10.22
C VAL A 299 -7.29 -15.53 -8.75
N ASP A 300 -7.10 -14.28 -8.35
CA ASP A 300 -6.64 -13.94 -7.02
C ASP A 300 -7.84 -13.58 -6.12
N LYS A 301 -8.20 -14.48 -5.24
CA LYS A 301 -9.36 -14.35 -4.35
C LYS A 301 -9.05 -14.87 -2.95
N PRO A 302 -9.84 -14.49 -1.94
CA PRO A 302 -9.71 -15.04 -0.59
C PRO A 302 -9.72 -16.58 -0.61
N ARG A 303 -8.85 -17.16 0.18
CA ARG A 303 -8.79 -18.61 0.41
C ARG A 303 -9.55 -18.91 1.71
N LEU A 304 -10.84 -19.04 1.58
CA LEU A 304 -11.77 -19.22 2.69
C LEU A 304 -12.16 -20.69 2.85
#